data_d24ee19a4028df4c16e9a2068ab01eda
#
_entry.id   d24ee19a4028df4c16e9a2068ab01eda
#
_cell.length_a   1.000
_cell.length_b   1.000
_cell.length_c   1.000
_cell.angle_alpha   90.00
_cell.angle_beta   90.00
_cell.angle_gamma   90.00
#
_symmetry.space_group_name_H-M   'P 1'
#
loop_
_entity.id
_entity.type
_entity.pdbx_description
1 polymer ?
#
loop_
_entity_poly.entity_id
_entity_poly.type
_entity_poly.pdbx_seq_one_letter_code
_entity_poly.pdbx_strand_id
1 'polypeptide(L)'
;MGSAFSSPVKTEIHGVEQLVVQTRTKLCGVHPEDGKELWSQEVPAFRGMNILTPTVIGDRVFTSSYGGESFLYKINHQAANWSVEQVWANRKQGYMSSPVVIDNHIYLHLRNQRFTCINLETGEDTWTTESFGKYWSLITNGKQILALDERGDLLLIQANPNQFELVESRDIAEAETWAHLGISDRELFVRELNAMVVYRWKDAP
;
A
#
# COMPACT_ATOMS: atom_id res chain seq x y z
N MET A 1 8.76 -10.05 21.66
CA MET A 1 8.13 -9.32 20.55
C MET A 1 7.83 -10.31 19.45
N GLY A 2 6.61 -10.34 18.89
CA GLY A 2 6.29 -11.19 17.76
C GLY A 2 6.65 -10.49 16.45
N SER A 3 7.07 -11.26 15.43
CA SER A 3 7.30 -10.73 14.07
C SER A 3 6.01 -10.20 13.46
N ALA A 4 6.10 -9.12 12.68
CA ALA A 4 5.04 -8.65 11.79
C ALA A 4 5.17 -9.31 10.41
N PHE A 5 4.14 -9.18 9.59
CA PHE A 5 4.12 -9.67 8.22
C PHE A 5 4.42 -8.57 7.20
N SER A 6 4.47 -7.32 7.66
CA SER A 6 4.75 -6.14 6.85
C SER A 6 6.23 -6.05 6.48
N SER A 7 6.52 -5.54 5.29
CA SER A 7 7.88 -5.24 4.85
C SER A 7 8.33 -3.87 5.37
N PRO A 8 9.59 -3.70 5.76
CA PRO A 8 10.14 -2.37 6.04
C PRO A 8 10.28 -1.56 4.73
N VAL A 9 10.14 -0.25 4.85
CA VAL A 9 10.32 0.70 3.74
C VAL A 9 11.52 1.60 4.02
N LYS A 10 12.53 1.54 3.16
CA LYS A 10 13.66 2.48 3.22
C LYS A 10 13.24 3.82 2.61
N THR A 11 13.47 4.90 3.34
CA THR A 11 13.05 6.24 2.94
C THR A 11 13.90 7.31 3.62
N GLU A 12 13.70 8.56 3.18
CA GLU A 12 14.22 9.75 3.85
C GLU A 12 13.05 10.61 4.34
N ILE A 13 13.04 10.99 5.62
CA ILE A 13 12.06 11.92 6.19
C ILE A 13 12.84 13.03 6.90
N HIS A 14 12.56 14.30 6.56
CA HIS A 14 13.30 15.46 7.06
C HIS A 14 14.82 15.39 6.88
N GLY A 15 15.29 14.85 5.76
CA GLY A 15 16.72 14.70 5.46
C GLY A 15 17.43 13.58 6.21
N VAL A 16 16.68 12.73 6.93
CA VAL A 16 17.23 11.60 7.70
C VAL A 16 16.80 10.28 7.06
N GLU A 17 17.79 9.50 6.60
CA GLU A 17 17.55 8.16 6.09
C GLU A 17 17.06 7.24 7.22
N GLN A 18 16.00 6.49 6.97
CA GLN A 18 15.41 5.59 7.95
C GLN A 18 14.65 4.43 7.31
N LEU A 19 14.44 3.40 8.09
CA LEU A 19 13.52 2.30 7.79
C LEU A 19 12.20 2.55 8.51
N VAL A 20 11.11 2.71 7.77
CA VAL A 20 9.76 2.73 8.33
C VAL A 20 9.27 1.30 8.47
N VAL A 21 8.99 0.89 9.68
CA VAL A 21 8.67 -0.50 10.05
C VAL A 21 7.32 -0.56 10.74
N GLN A 22 6.42 -1.37 10.20
CA GLN A 22 5.16 -1.71 10.86
C GLN A 22 5.36 -3.01 11.65
N THR A 23 5.33 -2.91 12.97
CA THR A 23 5.36 -4.08 13.86
C THR A 23 3.95 -4.57 14.17
N ARG A 24 3.82 -5.58 15.01
CA ARG A 24 2.50 -6.07 15.46
C ARG A 24 1.65 -5.03 16.19
N THR A 25 2.29 -4.08 16.85
CA THR A 25 1.60 -3.13 17.73
C THR A 25 1.92 -1.67 17.46
N LYS A 26 2.98 -1.40 16.70
CA LYS A 26 3.40 -0.02 16.44
C LYS A 26 4.01 0.15 15.05
N LEU A 27 3.89 1.35 14.53
CA LEU A 27 4.63 1.89 13.40
C LEU A 27 5.83 2.65 13.95
N CYS A 28 7.03 2.48 13.38
CA CYS A 28 8.22 3.18 13.85
C CYS A 28 9.17 3.52 12.70
N GLY A 29 9.95 4.59 12.88
CA GLY A 29 11.12 4.90 12.09
C GLY A 29 12.37 4.43 12.84
N VAL A 30 13.26 3.74 12.13
CA VAL A 30 14.48 3.13 12.69
C VAL A 30 15.68 3.57 11.87
N HIS A 31 16.74 4.00 12.53
CA HIS A 31 18.00 4.34 11.87
C HIS A 31 18.62 3.08 11.25
N PRO A 32 19.00 3.10 9.96
CA PRO A 32 19.37 1.88 9.24
C PRO A 32 20.69 1.26 9.69
N GLU A 33 21.62 2.05 10.24
CA GLU A 33 22.95 1.56 10.60
C GLU A 33 23.02 0.93 12.00
N ASP A 34 22.35 1.54 12.98
CA ASP A 34 22.46 1.11 14.39
C ASP A 34 21.17 0.55 14.97
N GLY A 35 20.07 0.60 14.23
CA GLY A 35 18.76 0.09 14.66
C GLY A 35 18.08 0.95 15.72
N LYS A 36 18.55 2.17 15.96
CA LYS A 36 17.95 3.08 16.94
C LYS A 36 16.57 3.52 16.49
N GLU A 37 15.59 3.39 17.38
CA GLU A 37 14.26 3.93 17.16
C GLU A 37 14.31 5.46 17.19
N LEU A 38 13.90 6.10 16.09
CA LEU A 38 13.81 7.55 15.94
C LEU A 38 12.47 8.06 16.48
N TRP A 39 11.41 7.42 16.05
CA TRP A 39 10.03 7.71 16.46
C TRP A 39 9.19 6.44 16.43
N SER A 40 8.09 6.43 17.18
CA SER A 40 7.10 5.36 17.10
C SER A 40 5.69 5.84 17.47
N GLN A 41 4.71 5.14 16.92
CA GLN A 41 3.28 5.34 17.15
C GLN A 41 2.61 3.99 17.33
N GLU A 42 1.81 3.84 18.38
CA GLU A 42 0.99 2.65 18.56
C GLU A 42 -0.09 2.57 17.46
N VAL A 43 -0.20 1.40 16.83
CA VAL A 43 -1.22 1.09 15.82
C VAL A 43 -1.96 -0.15 16.28
N PRO A 44 -3.16 0.02 16.86
CA PRO A 44 -3.94 -1.11 17.36
C PRO A 44 -4.43 -1.98 16.21
N ALA A 45 -4.28 -3.30 16.38
CA ALA A 45 -4.76 -4.29 15.41
C ALA A 45 -5.30 -5.51 16.13
N PHE A 46 -6.30 -6.14 15.54
CA PHE A 46 -6.83 -7.40 16.06
C PHE A 46 -5.74 -8.47 16.10
N ARG A 47 -5.43 -8.99 17.29
CA ARG A 47 -4.35 -9.97 17.55
C ARG A 47 -2.97 -9.54 17.05
N GLY A 48 -2.73 -8.25 16.89
CA GLY A 48 -1.48 -7.72 16.35
C GLY A 48 -1.26 -8.06 14.87
N MET A 49 -2.33 -8.16 14.09
CA MET A 49 -2.29 -8.47 12.66
C MET A 49 -2.11 -7.18 11.84
N ASN A 50 -0.95 -6.53 11.98
CA ASN A 50 -0.51 -5.46 11.10
C ASN A 50 0.29 -6.07 9.95
N ILE A 51 -0.30 -6.14 8.76
CA ILE A 51 0.21 -6.87 7.60
C ILE A 51 0.60 -5.91 6.48
N LEU A 52 -0.19 -4.85 6.31
CA LEU A 52 0.01 -3.88 5.23
C LEU A 52 1.39 -3.21 5.37
N THR A 53 2.13 -3.18 4.28
CA THR A 53 3.39 -2.41 4.20
C THR A 53 3.07 -0.91 4.25
N PRO A 54 3.65 -0.13 5.16
CA PRO A 54 3.37 1.29 5.28
C PRO A 54 3.75 2.04 4.00
N THR A 55 2.99 3.07 3.66
CA THR A 55 3.26 3.92 2.49
C THR A 55 3.72 5.29 2.97
N VAL A 56 4.94 5.67 2.57
CA VAL A 56 5.55 6.96 2.93
C VAL A 56 5.25 8.00 1.85
N ILE A 57 4.78 9.17 2.26
CA ILE A 57 4.39 10.29 1.39
C ILE A 57 5.02 11.57 1.97
N GLY A 58 6.25 11.88 1.56
CA GLY A 58 7.02 12.99 2.13
C GLY A 58 7.27 12.80 3.63
N ASP A 59 6.74 13.69 4.46
CA ASP A 59 6.79 13.60 5.93
C ASP A 59 5.61 12.84 6.55
N ARG A 60 4.75 12.23 5.74
CA ARG A 60 3.56 11.49 6.17
C ARG A 60 3.69 10.00 5.91
N VAL A 61 3.08 9.21 6.77
CA VAL A 61 3.05 7.75 6.65
C VAL A 61 1.61 7.26 6.78
N PHE A 62 1.14 6.58 5.73
CA PHE A 62 -0.13 5.86 5.75
C PHE A 62 0.08 4.42 6.18
N THR A 63 -0.81 3.93 7.04
CA THR A 63 -0.91 2.50 7.38
C THR A 63 -2.36 2.10 7.62
N SER A 64 -2.61 0.80 7.61
CA SER A 64 -3.94 0.25 7.88
C SER A 64 -3.82 -1.04 8.68
N SER A 65 -4.68 -1.21 9.66
CA SER A 65 -4.65 -2.36 10.56
C SER A 65 -5.84 -3.29 10.38
N TYR A 66 -5.59 -4.59 10.50
CA TYR A 66 -6.64 -5.60 10.46
C TYR A 66 -7.51 -5.52 11.73
N GLY A 67 -8.82 -5.39 11.55
CA GLY A 67 -9.77 -5.23 12.66
C GLY A 67 -9.70 -3.88 13.37
N GLY A 68 -9.00 -2.91 12.78
CA GLY A 68 -8.88 -1.55 13.23
C GLY A 68 -9.31 -0.54 12.16
N GLU A 69 -8.46 0.43 11.88
CA GLU A 69 -8.72 1.55 10.98
C GLU A 69 -7.51 1.76 10.05
N SER A 70 -7.69 2.63 9.06
CA SER A 70 -6.58 3.25 8.33
C SER A 70 -6.21 4.57 8.98
N PHE A 71 -4.91 4.87 8.99
CA PHE A 71 -4.37 6.06 9.63
C PHE A 71 -3.41 6.78 8.69
N LEU A 72 -3.43 8.10 8.75
CA LEU A 72 -2.35 8.93 8.24
C LEU A 72 -1.68 9.61 9.44
N TYR A 73 -0.38 9.40 9.56
CA TYR A 73 0.46 10.06 10.55
C TYR A 73 1.40 11.04 9.88
N LYS A 74 1.60 12.20 10.50
CA LYS A 74 2.64 13.15 10.17
C LYS A 74 3.81 12.96 11.11
N ILE A 75 5.00 12.84 10.55
CA ILE A 75 6.25 12.73 11.29
C ILE A 75 6.88 14.10 11.37
N ASN A 76 7.06 14.60 12.58
CA ASN A 76 7.69 15.90 12.82
C ASN A 76 9.10 15.69 13.38
N HIS A 77 10.04 16.54 12.95
CA HIS A 77 11.41 16.57 13.44
C HIS A 77 11.84 18.01 13.72
N GLN A 78 12.05 18.33 14.99
CA GLN A 78 12.49 19.67 15.42
C GLN A 78 13.71 19.54 16.32
N ALA A 79 14.83 20.15 15.91
CA ALA A 79 16.14 20.00 16.53
C ALA A 79 16.55 18.52 16.61
N ALA A 80 16.58 17.90 17.78
CA ALA A 80 16.90 16.50 17.96
C ALA A 80 15.68 15.63 18.32
N ASN A 81 14.47 16.20 18.31
CA ASN A 81 13.27 15.54 18.81
C ASN A 81 12.37 15.13 17.66
N TRP A 82 11.96 13.88 17.67
CA TRP A 82 10.94 13.33 16.78
C TRP A 82 9.59 13.27 17.50
N SER A 83 8.52 13.55 16.75
CA SER A 83 7.16 13.36 17.23
C SER A 83 6.25 12.89 16.11
N VAL A 84 5.18 12.21 16.46
CA VAL A 84 4.19 11.69 15.53
C VAL A 84 2.84 12.32 15.85
N GLU A 85 2.18 12.85 14.83
CA GLU A 85 0.85 13.43 14.91
C GLU A 85 -0.11 12.61 14.04
N GLN A 86 -1.26 12.23 14.58
CA GLN A 86 -2.31 11.61 13.77
C GLN A 86 -3.05 12.71 13.01
N VAL A 87 -2.93 12.70 11.68
CA VAL A 87 -3.65 13.63 10.81
C VAL A 87 -5.12 13.27 10.76
N TRP A 88 -5.40 11.98 10.49
CA TRP A 88 -6.75 11.42 10.49
C TRP A 88 -6.75 9.90 10.71
N ALA A 89 -7.95 9.38 11.03
CA ALA A 89 -8.28 7.96 11.02
C ALA A 89 -9.54 7.71 10.19
N ASN A 90 -9.60 6.58 9.48
CA ASN A 90 -10.72 6.19 8.64
C ASN A 90 -11.04 4.71 8.87
N ARG A 91 -12.33 4.35 8.95
CA ARG A 91 -12.80 2.98 9.21
C ARG A 91 -12.60 2.00 8.04
N LYS A 92 -12.10 2.45 6.89
CA LYS A 92 -11.71 1.57 5.78
C LYS A 92 -10.50 0.76 6.20
N GLN A 93 -10.57 -0.54 6.03
CA GLN A 93 -9.51 -1.46 6.44
C GLN A 93 -8.84 -2.06 5.21
N GLY A 94 -7.61 -1.67 4.97
CA GLY A 94 -6.70 -2.43 4.13
C GLY A 94 -6.35 -3.75 4.82
N TYR A 95 -5.80 -4.71 4.07
CA TYR A 95 -5.38 -6.00 4.62
C TYR A 95 -3.94 -6.31 4.25
N MET A 96 -3.70 -6.90 3.09
CA MET A 96 -2.36 -7.23 2.61
C MET A 96 -1.94 -6.38 1.41
N SER A 97 -2.90 -5.77 0.73
CA SER A 97 -2.67 -4.97 -0.46
C SER A 97 -2.12 -3.60 -0.08
N SER A 98 -0.86 -3.36 -0.38
CA SER A 98 -0.27 -2.02 -0.21
C SER A 98 -0.91 -1.05 -1.19
N PRO A 99 -1.32 0.16 -0.76
CA PRO A 99 -1.95 1.13 -1.64
C PRO A 99 -0.96 1.79 -2.58
N VAL A 100 -1.48 2.45 -3.60
CA VAL A 100 -0.75 3.44 -4.39
C VAL A 100 -1.30 4.83 -4.13
N VAL A 101 -0.44 5.85 -4.22
CA VAL A 101 -0.80 7.25 -4.01
C VAL A 101 -0.55 8.01 -5.31
N ILE A 102 -1.60 8.70 -5.79
CA ILE A 102 -1.58 9.48 -7.03
C ILE A 102 -2.36 10.77 -6.77
N ASP A 103 -1.77 11.91 -7.11
CA ASP A 103 -2.41 13.23 -7.07
C ASP A 103 -3.23 13.48 -5.78
N ASN A 104 -2.57 13.31 -4.64
CA ASN A 104 -3.18 13.53 -3.33
C ASN A 104 -4.35 12.58 -2.97
N HIS A 105 -4.39 11.39 -3.60
CA HIS A 105 -5.38 10.35 -3.31
C HIS A 105 -4.71 9.00 -3.10
N ILE A 106 -5.22 8.27 -2.11
CA ILE A 106 -4.82 6.91 -1.78
C ILE A 106 -5.80 5.94 -2.43
N TYR A 107 -5.30 5.05 -3.27
CA TYR A 107 -6.08 3.98 -3.90
C TYR A 107 -5.76 2.68 -3.16
N LEU A 108 -6.75 2.14 -2.45
CA LEU A 108 -6.58 1.03 -1.51
C LEU A 108 -7.57 -0.10 -1.78
N HIS A 109 -7.05 -1.32 -1.91
CA HIS A 109 -7.89 -2.51 -1.87
C HIS A 109 -8.16 -2.92 -0.42
N LEU A 110 -9.44 -3.09 -0.11
CA LEU A 110 -9.93 -3.28 1.24
C LEU A 110 -10.06 -4.76 1.62
N ARG A 111 -10.03 -5.03 2.91
CA ARG A 111 -10.30 -6.36 3.49
C ARG A 111 -11.63 -6.96 3.05
N ASN A 112 -12.65 -6.14 2.80
CA ASN A 112 -13.96 -6.58 2.32
C ASN A 112 -14.02 -6.77 0.79
N GLN A 113 -12.86 -6.87 0.13
CA GLN A 113 -12.70 -7.14 -1.30
C GLN A 113 -13.20 -5.99 -2.21
N ARG A 114 -13.31 -4.79 -1.68
CA ARG A 114 -13.68 -3.59 -2.44
C ARG A 114 -12.44 -2.74 -2.69
N PHE A 115 -12.49 -1.93 -3.71
CA PHE A 115 -11.47 -0.93 -3.99
C PHE A 115 -11.98 0.46 -3.66
N THR A 116 -11.16 1.32 -3.09
CA THR A 116 -11.57 2.65 -2.65
C THR A 116 -10.53 3.71 -2.98
N CYS A 117 -10.99 4.92 -3.21
CA CYS A 117 -10.18 6.12 -3.30
C CYS A 117 -10.42 6.96 -2.04
N ILE A 118 -9.35 7.37 -1.39
CA ILE A 118 -9.38 8.18 -0.15
C ILE A 118 -8.61 9.47 -0.40
N ASN A 119 -9.20 10.60 -0.08
CA ASN A 119 -8.51 11.88 -0.10
C ASN A 119 -7.40 11.90 0.96
N LEU A 120 -6.17 12.19 0.57
CA LEU A 120 -5.00 12.14 1.44
C LEU A 120 -5.06 13.21 2.56
N GLU A 121 -5.66 14.36 2.33
CA GLU A 121 -5.70 15.45 3.31
C GLU A 121 -6.82 15.24 4.34
N THR A 122 -7.99 14.75 3.90
CA THR A 122 -9.16 14.66 4.78
C THR A 122 -9.39 13.26 5.35
N GLY A 123 -8.85 12.23 4.69
CA GLY A 123 -9.12 10.82 5.03
C GLY A 123 -10.52 10.34 4.61
N GLU A 124 -11.28 11.17 3.90
CA GLU A 124 -12.62 10.79 3.41
C GLU A 124 -12.51 9.94 2.16
N ASP A 125 -13.33 8.89 2.07
CA ASP A 125 -13.43 8.11 0.85
C ASP A 125 -14.30 8.83 -0.18
N THR A 126 -13.75 9.05 -1.37
CA THR A 126 -14.47 9.70 -2.49
C THR A 126 -15.39 8.71 -3.20
N TRP A 127 -14.97 7.46 -3.31
CA TRP A 127 -15.78 6.36 -3.82
C TRP A 127 -15.28 5.00 -3.29
N THR A 128 -16.16 4.01 -3.34
CA THR A 128 -15.85 2.60 -3.04
C THR A 128 -16.63 1.72 -4.03
N THR A 129 -15.97 0.73 -4.61
CA THR A 129 -16.53 -0.15 -5.64
C THR A 129 -17.40 -1.27 -5.06
N GLU A 130 -18.00 -2.07 -5.95
CA GLU A 130 -18.44 -3.44 -5.66
C GLU A 130 -17.23 -4.34 -5.31
N SER A 131 -17.50 -5.58 -4.88
CA SER A 131 -16.44 -6.52 -4.52
C SER A 131 -15.72 -7.08 -5.75
N PHE A 132 -14.40 -7.17 -5.63
CA PHE A 132 -13.49 -7.88 -6.53
C PHE A 132 -12.85 -9.09 -5.83
N GLY A 133 -11.70 -9.60 -6.34
CA GLY A 133 -10.93 -10.65 -5.68
C GLY A 133 -10.34 -10.23 -4.32
N LYS A 134 -9.82 -11.19 -3.56
CA LYS A 134 -9.45 -10.99 -2.14
C LYS A 134 -8.19 -10.17 -1.95
N TYR A 135 -7.20 -10.37 -2.79
CA TYR A 135 -5.86 -9.79 -2.58
C TYR A 135 -5.40 -9.15 -3.88
N TRP A 136 -5.11 -7.88 -3.82
CA TRP A 136 -4.62 -7.13 -4.95
C TRP A 136 -3.17 -6.71 -4.75
N SER A 137 -2.35 -6.94 -5.76
CA SER A 137 -1.08 -6.27 -5.94
C SER A 137 -1.30 -5.03 -6.82
N LEU A 138 -0.79 -3.88 -6.39
CA LEU A 138 -0.99 -2.60 -7.07
C LEU A 138 0.35 -1.98 -7.42
N ILE A 139 0.48 -1.52 -8.65
CA ILE A 139 1.59 -0.66 -9.12
C ILE A 139 1.03 0.50 -9.95
N THR A 140 1.79 1.58 -10.07
CA THR A 140 1.33 2.78 -10.79
C THR A 140 2.45 3.44 -11.58
N ASN A 141 2.06 4.11 -12.67
CA ASN A 141 2.89 5.04 -13.44
C ASN A 141 2.60 6.51 -13.10
N GLY A 142 1.85 6.78 -12.02
CA GLY A 142 1.43 8.12 -11.62
C GLY A 142 0.13 8.62 -12.27
N LYS A 143 -0.44 7.89 -13.23
CA LYS A 143 -1.71 8.22 -13.90
C LYS A 143 -2.69 7.04 -13.93
N GLN A 144 -2.15 5.86 -14.05
CA GLN A 144 -2.89 4.61 -14.12
C GLN A 144 -2.38 3.65 -13.06
N ILE A 145 -3.24 2.73 -12.70
CA ILE A 145 -2.98 1.67 -11.73
C ILE A 145 -3.10 0.35 -12.47
N LEU A 146 -2.09 -0.48 -12.34
CA LEU A 146 -2.16 -1.87 -12.75
C LEU A 146 -2.37 -2.70 -11.49
N ALA A 147 -3.47 -3.44 -11.45
CA ALA A 147 -3.86 -4.28 -10.33
C ALA A 147 -3.93 -5.74 -10.77
N LEU A 148 -3.38 -6.65 -9.98
CA LEU A 148 -3.52 -8.08 -10.17
C LEU A 148 -4.22 -8.67 -8.95
N ASP A 149 -5.34 -9.35 -9.16
CA ASP A 149 -6.04 -10.04 -8.09
C ASP A 149 -5.54 -11.48 -7.89
N GLU A 150 -5.94 -12.15 -6.82
CA GLU A 150 -5.48 -13.50 -6.48
C GLU A 150 -5.93 -14.58 -7.47
N ARG A 151 -6.90 -14.28 -8.33
CA ARG A 151 -7.42 -15.23 -9.35
C ARG A 151 -6.74 -15.09 -10.69
N GLY A 152 -5.87 -14.09 -10.85
CA GLY A 152 -5.16 -13.82 -12.08
C GLY A 152 -5.79 -12.76 -12.98
N ASP A 153 -6.81 -12.06 -12.51
CA ASP A 153 -7.38 -10.92 -13.24
C ASP A 153 -6.42 -9.71 -13.15
N LEU A 154 -5.86 -9.31 -14.28
CA LEU A 154 -5.07 -8.10 -14.43
C LEU A 154 -5.95 -6.95 -14.87
N LEU A 155 -6.05 -5.92 -14.05
CA LEU A 155 -6.91 -4.76 -14.24
C LEU A 155 -6.08 -3.52 -14.55
N LEU A 156 -6.39 -2.81 -15.63
CA LEU A 156 -5.88 -1.48 -15.90
C LEU A 156 -6.94 -0.45 -15.49
N ILE A 157 -6.62 0.38 -14.51
CA ILE A 157 -7.53 1.35 -13.90
C ILE A 157 -6.99 2.75 -14.13
N GLN A 158 -7.82 3.66 -14.62
CA GLN A 158 -7.49 5.09 -14.68
C GLN A 158 -7.60 5.68 -13.27
N ALA A 159 -6.57 6.34 -12.78
CA ALA A 159 -6.64 7.07 -11.53
C ALA A 159 -7.59 8.27 -11.69
N ASN A 160 -8.77 8.15 -11.10
CA ASN A 160 -9.81 9.17 -11.12
C ASN A 160 -10.39 9.30 -9.71
N PRO A 161 -10.23 10.47 -9.05
CA PRO A 161 -10.73 10.65 -7.69
C PRO A 161 -12.25 10.78 -7.60
N ASN A 162 -12.95 11.00 -8.72
CA ASN A 162 -14.39 11.22 -8.72
C ASN A 162 -15.21 9.94 -8.92
N GLN A 163 -14.59 8.92 -9.56
CA GLN A 163 -15.26 7.64 -9.82
C GLN A 163 -14.25 6.52 -10.10
N PHE A 164 -14.67 5.27 -9.89
CA PHE A 164 -13.91 4.12 -10.36
C PHE A 164 -14.00 4.02 -11.89
N GLU A 165 -12.86 3.90 -12.55
CA GLU A 165 -12.77 3.86 -14.01
C GLU A 165 -11.86 2.71 -14.45
N LEU A 166 -12.48 1.57 -14.78
CA LEU A 166 -11.80 0.40 -15.34
C LEU A 166 -11.59 0.62 -16.85
N VAL A 167 -10.33 0.64 -17.27
CA VAL A 167 -9.96 0.81 -18.68
C VAL A 167 -9.99 -0.53 -19.40
N GLU A 168 -9.38 -1.56 -18.82
CA GLU A 168 -9.29 -2.90 -19.40
C GLU A 168 -9.12 -3.94 -18.28
N SER A 169 -9.54 -5.18 -18.58
CA SER A 169 -9.32 -6.34 -17.72
C SER A 169 -8.91 -7.54 -18.58
N ARG A 170 -7.94 -8.32 -18.09
CA ARG A 170 -7.46 -9.55 -18.72
C ARG A 170 -7.21 -10.63 -17.68
N ASP A 171 -7.73 -11.81 -17.91
CA ASP A 171 -7.32 -13.01 -17.21
C ASP A 171 -5.94 -13.47 -17.75
N ILE A 172 -4.92 -13.51 -16.87
CA ILE A 172 -3.53 -13.78 -17.27
C ILE A 172 -2.89 -14.92 -16.49
N ALA A 173 -3.59 -15.58 -15.58
CA ALA A 173 -3.00 -16.62 -14.76
C ALA A 173 -3.98 -17.78 -14.56
N GLU A 174 -3.47 -19.01 -14.69
CA GLU A 174 -4.26 -20.24 -14.48
C GLU A 174 -4.30 -20.68 -13.02
N ALA A 175 -3.41 -20.12 -12.17
CA ALA A 175 -3.29 -20.44 -10.76
C ALA A 175 -3.27 -19.15 -9.93
N GLU A 176 -3.52 -19.29 -8.61
CA GLU A 176 -3.56 -18.13 -7.69
C GLU A 176 -2.27 -17.30 -7.71
N THR A 177 -2.44 -15.99 -7.72
CA THR A 177 -1.39 -14.96 -7.77
C THR A 177 -1.35 -14.16 -6.47
N TRP A 178 -0.47 -14.52 -5.56
CA TRP A 178 -0.34 -13.88 -4.23
C TRP A 178 0.82 -12.91 -4.11
N ALA A 179 1.78 -13.00 -5.04
CA ALA A 179 2.96 -12.15 -5.01
C ALA A 179 2.69 -10.78 -5.64
N HIS A 180 3.46 -9.79 -5.21
CA HIS A 180 3.43 -8.48 -5.84
C HIS A 180 3.89 -8.56 -7.30
N LEU A 181 3.23 -7.77 -8.14
CA LEU A 181 3.65 -7.50 -9.52
C LEU A 181 5.06 -6.91 -9.54
N GLY A 182 5.87 -7.35 -10.50
CA GLY A 182 7.14 -6.74 -10.85
C GLY A 182 7.11 -6.19 -12.26
N ILE A 183 7.63 -4.98 -12.47
CA ILE A 183 7.87 -4.41 -13.79
C ILE A 183 9.34 -4.07 -13.94
N SER A 184 9.92 -4.45 -15.07
CA SER A 184 11.24 -4.02 -15.49
C SER A 184 11.22 -3.75 -16.98
N ASP A 185 11.51 -2.51 -17.37
CA ASP A 185 11.46 -2.04 -18.76
C ASP A 185 10.11 -2.36 -19.42
N ARG A 186 10.08 -3.30 -20.36
CA ARG A 186 8.88 -3.73 -21.09
C ARG A 186 8.31 -5.06 -20.63
N GLU A 187 8.69 -5.51 -19.45
CA GLU A 187 8.31 -6.83 -18.95
C GLU A 187 7.52 -6.71 -17.66
N LEU A 188 6.43 -7.47 -17.59
CA LEU A 188 5.62 -7.68 -16.41
C LEU A 188 5.90 -9.09 -15.89
N PHE A 189 6.33 -9.18 -14.65
CA PHE A 189 6.60 -10.42 -13.94
C PHE A 189 5.44 -10.76 -13.03
N VAL A 190 4.84 -11.91 -13.27
CA VAL A 190 3.71 -12.44 -12.48
C VAL A 190 4.13 -13.76 -11.86
N ARG A 191 4.04 -13.85 -10.53
CA ARG A 191 4.27 -15.07 -9.78
C ARG A 191 2.93 -15.77 -9.48
N GLU A 192 2.69 -16.90 -10.11
CA GLU A 192 1.63 -17.85 -9.76
C GLU A 192 2.13 -18.86 -8.71
N LEU A 193 1.24 -19.66 -8.13
CA LEU A 193 1.64 -20.71 -7.18
C LEU A 193 2.69 -21.66 -7.74
N ASN A 194 2.57 -22.01 -9.02
CA ASN A 194 3.37 -23.06 -9.67
C ASN A 194 4.35 -22.53 -10.72
N ALA A 195 4.29 -21.23 -11.07
CA ALA A 195 5.06 -20.66 -12.16
C ALA A 195 5.48 -19.21 -11.91
N MET A 196 6.50 -18.79 -12.64
CA MET A 196 6.82 -17.38 -12.89
C MET A 196 6.59 -17.13 -14.37
N VAL A 197 5.68 -16.20 -14.67
CA VAL A 197 5.32 -15.84 -16.05
C VAL A 197 5.81 -14.43 -16.34
N VAL A 198 6.36 -14.24 -17.53
CA VAL A 198 6.83 -12.92 -17.98
C VAL A 198 6.05 -12.53 -19.22
N TYR A 199 5.32 -11.43 -19.12
CA TYR A 199 4.62 -10.81 -20.24
C TYR A 199 5.44 -9.64 -20.76
N ARG A 200 5.57 -9.55 -22.09
CA ARG A 200 6.28 -8.46 -22.74
C ARG A 200 5.30 -7.59 -23.52
N TRP A 201 5.33 -6.28 -23.28
CA TRP A 201 4.60 -5.34 -24.12
C TRP A 201 5.21 -5.27 -25.50
N LYS A 202 4.35 -5.41 -26.51
CA LYS A 202 4.70 -5.07 -27.89
C LYS A 202 4.47 -3.57 -28.10
N ASP A 203 5.30 -2.95 -28.93
CA ASP A 203 4.99 -1.59 -29.39
C ASP A 203 3.63 -1.60 -30.07
N ALA A 204 2.86 -0.53 -29.87
CA ALA A 204 1.64 -0.33 -30.64
C ALA A 204 2.03 -0.24 -32.13
N PRO A 205 1.27 -0.86 -33.03
CA PRO A 205 1.53 -0.83 -34.46
C PRO A 205 1.50 0.60 -35.03
#